data_387a7012d3a3863006e67b71b18731f3
#
_entry.id   387a7012d3a3863006e67b71b18731f3
#
_cell.length_a   1.000
_cell.length_b   1.000
_cell.length_c   1.000
_cell.angle_alpha   90.00
_cell.angle_beta   90.00
_cell.angle_gamma   90.00
#
_symmetry.space_group_name_H-M   'P 1'
#
loop_
_entity.id
_entity.type
_entity.pdbx_description
1 polymer ?
#
loop_
_entity_poly.entity_id
_entity_poly.type
_entity_poly.pdbx_seq_one_letter_code
_entity_poly.pdbx_strand_id
1 'polypeptide(L)' 'MNRKTVASSNIRSVGYNIEKQILELEFNSGLVYYYKEVGPAEVVQFIFAESLGNYFAKNIKSKYQYVKGEYNV' A
#
# COMPACT_ATOMS: atom_id res chain seq x y z
N MET A 1 -12.63 -3.73 0.00
CA MET A 1 -11.78 -2.56 0.29
C MET A 1 -11.70 -1.67 -0.93
N ASN A 2 -11.98 -0.39 -0.77
CA ASN A 2 -11.97 0.55 -1.87
C ASN A 2 -10.56 1.14 -2.05
N ARG A 3 -10.10 1.14 -3.29
CA ARG A 3 -8.80 1.72 -3.63
C ARG A 3 -9.00 3.03 -4.37
N LYS A 4 -8.11 3.99 -4.10
CA LYS A 4 -8.09 5.26 -4.82
C LYS A 4 -6.92 5.29 -5.77
N THR A 5 -7.18 5.76 -6.98
CA THR A 5 -6.12 5.97 -7.97
C THR A 5 -5.20 7.08 -7.51
N VAL A 6 -3.90 6.87 -7.67
CA VAL A 6 -2.90 7.83 -7.24
C VAL A 6 -1.94 8.16 -8.38
N ALA A 7 -1.31 9.33 -8.29
CA ALA A 7 -0.30 9.75 -9.27
C ALA A 7 1.05 9.23 -8.82
N SER A 8 1.51 8.15 -9.45
CA SER A 8 2.81 7.55 -9.14
C SER A 8 3.31 6.82 -10.37
N SER A 9 4.63 6.73 -10.52
CA SER A 9 5.22 6.01 -11.64
C SER A 9 5.06 4.49 -11.50
N ASN A 10 4.90 3.98 -10.28
CA ASN A 10 4.85 2.54 -10.02
C ASN A 10 3.51 2.06 -9.46
N ILE A 11 2.87 2.88 -8.65
CA ILE A 11 1.67 2.50 -7.90
C ILE A 11 0.45 3.10 -8.56
N ARG A 12 -0.53 2.24 -8.91
CA ARG A 12 -1.75 2.69 -9.57
C ARG A 12 -2.82 3.10 -8.59
N SER A 13 -3.01 2.33 -7.51
CA SER A 13 -4.05 2.64 -6.55
C SER A 13 -3.67 2.15 -5.16
N VAL A 14 -4.30 2.75 -4.15
CA VAL A 14 -4.03 2.48 -2.74
C VAL A 14 -5.35 2.30 -2.01
N GLY A 15 -5.44 1.30 -1.15
CA GLY A 15 -6.56 1.09 -0.25
C GLY A 15 -6.06 0.74 1.14
N TYR A 16 -6.87 1.01 2.15
CA TYR A 16 -6.48 0.71 3.52
C TYR A 16 -7.68 0.24 4.33
N ASN A 17 -7.48 -0.85 5.07
CA ASN A 17 -8.46 -1.35 6.03
C ASN A 17 -7.93 -1.05 7.43
N ILE A 18 -8.49 -0.02 8.06
CA ILE A 18 -8.00 0.44 9.36
C ILE A 18 -8.25 -0.57 10.47
N GLU A 19 -9.33 -1.33 10.39
CA GLU A 19 -9.66 -2.31 11.42
C GLU A 19 -8.66 -3.46 11.44
N LYS A 20 -8.27 -3.94 10.26
CA LYS A 20 -7.31 -5.04 10.13
C LYS A 20 -5.89 -4.55 9.90
N GLN A 21 -5.70 -3.26 9.74
CA GLN A 21 -4.41 -2.63 9.45
C GLN A 21 -3.74 -3.23 8.22
N ILE A 22 -4.53 -3.42 7.17
CA ILE A 22 -4.04 -3.95 5.90
C ILE A 22 -3.98 -2.83 4.88
N LEU A 23 -2.78 -2.62 4.33
CA LEU A 23 -2.55 -1.67 3.25
C LEU A 23 -2.53 -2.42 1.93
N GLU A 24 -3.45 -2.08 1.04
CA GLU A 24 -3.58 -2.71 -0.26
C GLU A 24 -2.98 -1.81 -1.34
N LEU A 25 -2.05 -2.34 -2.11
CA LEU A 25 -1.38 -1.59 -3.17
C LEU A 25 -1.56 -2.32 -4.50
N GLU A 26 -2.05 -1.61 -5.49
CA GLU A 26 -2.07 -2.09 -6.87
C GLU A 26 -0.98 -1.38 -7.63
N PHE A 27 -0.09 -2.15 -8.25
CA PHE A 27 1.00 -1.60 -9.04
C PHE A 27 0.59 -1.47 -10.50
N ASN A 28 1.33 -0.67 -11.27
CA ASN A 28 1.01 -0.45 -12.68
C ASN A 28 1.10 -1.72 -13.51
N SER A 29 1.83 -2.71 -13.03
CA SER A 29 1.91 -4.03 -13.67
C SER A 29 0.62 -4.84 -13.55
N GLY A 30 -0.32 -4.41 -12.70
CA GLY A 30 -1.53 -5.14 -12.39
C GLY A 30 -1.44 -6.02 -11.15
N LEU A 31 -0.25 -6.15 -10.57
CA LEU A 31 -0.09 -6.94 -9.34
C LEU A 31 -0.64 -6.19 -8.15
N VAL A 32 -1.27 -6.93 -7.24
CA VAL A 32 -1.85 -6.39 -6.01
C VAL A 32 -1.16 -7.04 -4.82
N TYR A 33 -0.72 -6.20 -3.87
CA TYR A 33 -0.07 -6.66 -2.65
C TYR A 33 -0.84 -6.14 -1.44
N TYR A 34 -0.94 -6.99 -0.43
CA TYR A 34 -1.62 -6.66 0.84
C TYR A 34 -0.59 -6.71 1.96
N TYR A 35 -0.20 -5.54 2.47
CA TYR A 35 0.79 -5.43 3.54
C TYR A 35 0.07 -5.44 4.87
N LYS A 36 0.54 -6.30 5.79
CA LYS A 36 -0.12 -6.57 7.06
C LYS A 36 0.47 -5.75 8.19
N GLU A 37 -0.36 -5.47 9.18
CA GLU A 37 0.04 -4.79 10.42
C GLU A 37 0.64 -3.41 10.14
N VAL A 38 0.08 -2.71 9.17
CA VAL A 38 0.49 -1.34 8.85
C VAL A 38 -0.42 -0.39 9.63
N GLY A 39 0.16 0.34 10.58
CA GLY A 39 -0.61 1.26 11.39
C GLY A 39 -1.07 2.48 10.61
N PRO A 40 -2.13 3.17 11.08
CA PRO A 40 -2.66 4.33 10.34
C PRO A 40 -1.65 5.47 10.24
N ALA A 41 -0.76 5.66 11.22
CA ALA A 41 0.25 6.70 11.13
C ALA A 41 1.20 6.49 9.96
N GLU A 42 1.59 5.23 9.71
CA GLU A 42 2.44 4.90 8.57
C GLU A 42 1.71 5.17 7.25
N VAL A 43 0.43 4.83 7.20
CA VAL A 43 -0.38 5.05 6.00
C VAL A 43 -0.48 6.53 5.68
N VAL A 44 -0.70 7.37 6.70
CA VAL A 44 -0.78 8.83 6.51
C VAL A 44 0.54 9.36 5.93
N GLN A 45 1.66 8.96 6.50
CA GLN A 45 2.96 9.40 5.99
C GLN A 45 3.19 8.93 4.56
N PHE A 46 2.76 7.71 4.25
CA PHE A 46 2.90 7.17 2.91
C PHE A 46 2.11 7.98 1.88
N ILE A 47 0.81 8.22 2.14
CA ILE A 47 -0.04 8.89 1.14
C ILE A 47 0.32 10.36 0.95
N PHE A 48 0.97 10.99 1.93
CA PHE A 48 1.41 12.38 1.82
C PHE A 48 2.88 12.52 1.43
N ALA A 49 3.56 11.42 1.13
CA ALA A 49 4.95 11.47 0.70
C ALA A 49 5.08 12.12 -0.68
N GLU A 50 6.19 12.79 -0.93
CA GLU A 50 6.45 13.41 -2.22
C GLU A 50 6.48 12.37 -3.34
N SER A 51 7.04 11.20 -3.05
CA SER A 51 7.09 10.08 -3.98
C SER A 51 6.58 8.83 -3.28
N LEU A 52 5.42 8.35 -3.71
CA LEU A 52 4.84 7.14 -3.15
C LEU A 52 5.75 5.93 -3.36
N GLY A 53 6.32 5.82 -4.56
CA GLY A 53 7.20 4.70 -4.87
C GLY A 53 8.45 4.69 -4.02
N ASN A 54 9.06 5.86 -3.81
CA ASN A 54 10.25 5.95 -2.96
C ASN A 54 9.93 5.66 -1.51
N TYR A 55 8.83 6.21 -1.01
CA TYR A 55 8.42 5.95 0.38
C TYR A 55 8.15 4.46 0.58
N PHE A 56 7.43 3.86 -0.33
CA PHE A 56 7.15 2.43 -0.28
C PHE A 56 8.43 1.61 -0.24
N ALA A 57 9.36 1.89 -1.14
CA ALA A 57 10.60 1.13 -1.23
C ALA A 57 11.45 1.25 0.03
N LYS A 58 11.46 2.41 0.65
CA LYS A 58 12.30 2.67 1.83
C LYS A 58 11.66 2.27 3.14
N ASN A 59 10.34 2.38 3.25
CA ASN A 59 9.68 2.30 4.55
C ASN A 59 8.66 1.18 4.67
N ILE A 60 8.20 0.60 3.58
CA ILE A 60 7.13 -0.41 3.64
C ILE A 60 7.58 -1.75 3.09
N LYS A 61 8.24 -1.76 1.95
CA LYS A 61 8.54 -2.97 1.20
C LYS A 61 9.26 -4.04 2.02
N SER A 62 10.26 -3.66 2.80
CA SER A 62 11.05 -4.62 3.58
C SER A 62 10.71 -4.61 5.05
N LYS A 63 9.78 -3.76 5.48
CA LYS A 63 9.42 -3.61 6.89
C LYS A 63 8.20 -4.44 7.28
N TYR A 64 7.27 -4.65 6.37
CA TYR A 64 6.01 -5.34 6.65
C TYR A 64 5.90 -6.61 5.84
N GLN A 65 5.19 -7.60 6.41
CA GLN A 65 4.86 -8.82 5.68
C GLN A 65 3.71 -8.55 4.73
N TYR A 66 3.65 -9.32 3.65
CA TYR A 66 2.62 -9.11 2.64
C TYR A 66 2.11 -10.43 2.06
N VAL A 67 0.92 -10.35 1.47
CA VAL A 67 0.35 -11.41 0.65
C VAL A 67 0.17 -10.84 -0.75
N LYS A 68 0.63 -11.57 -1.75
CA LYS A 68 0.52 -11.17 -3.15
C LYS A 68 -0.71 -11.83 -3.76
N GLY A 69 -1.44 -11.08 -4.58
CA GLY A 69 -2.61 -11.60 -5.28
C GLY A 69 -3.89 -11.38 -4.50
N GLU A 70 -4.84 -12.30 -4.63
CA GLU A 70 -6.12 -12.17 -3.95
C GLU A 70 -5.98 -12.47 -2.46
N TYR A 71 -6.64 -11.67 -1.64
CA TYR A 71 -6.61 -11.82 -0.21
C TYR A 71 -7.97 -11.40 0.36
N ASN A 72 -8.58 -12.26 1.15
CA ASN A 72 -9.88 -12.01 1.78
C ASN A 72 -9.71 -11.12 3.00
N VAL A 73 -10.07 -9.88 2.86
CA VAL A 73 -9.95 -8.91 3.97
C VAL A 73 -11.31 -8.43 4.45
#